data_d9ffcf29d2fd16802c1bcd8a6d5086f7
#
_entry.id   d9ffcf29d2fd16802c1bcd8a6d5086f7
#
_cell.length_a   1.000
_cell.length_b   1.000
_cell.length_c   1.000
_cell.angle_alpha   90.00
_cell.angle_beta   90.00
_cell.angle_gamma   90.00
#
_symmetry.space_group_name_H-M   'P 1'
#
loop_
_entity.id
_entity.type
_entity.pdbx_description
1 polymer ?
#
loop_
_entity_poly.entity_id
_entity_poly.type
_entity_poly.pdbx_seq_one_letter_code
_entity_poly.pdbx_strand_id
1 'polypeptide(L)'
;MAVFYRRNIDCAALPRHAAAISVPSARRYNPVMSAITLAPHNYAEVIALLEAREWAVCCLCAAWCDVCTEFRSGFDRLALQHPDKVMLWIDIEDRADLVDEFDVENFPTLLIQHGDDMIFYGTVEADEKSLNRLILGRTRDQPTLRSATTTHRLREKLGRLSDGEI
;
A
#
# COMPACT_ATOMS: atom_id res chain seq x y z
N MET A 1 26.98 37.66 -48.90
CA MET A 1 27.13 38.54 -47.73
C MET A 1 26.09 38.19 -46.72
N ALA A 2 26.48 37.42 -45.70
CA ALA A 2 25.63 37.01 -44.61
C ALA A 2 26.07 37.77 -43.34
N VAL A 3 25.20 38.61 -42.81
CA VAL A 3 25.44 39.40 -41.61
C VAL A 3 24.98 38.60 -40.39
N PHE A 4 25.94 38.13 -39.60
CA PHE A 4 25.68 37.51 -38.29
C PHE A 4 25.36 38.60 -37.28
N TYR A 5 24.12 38.59 -36.76
CA TYR A 5 23.70 39.38 -35.59
C TYR A 5 23.84 38.53 -34.32
N ARG A 6 24.95 38.73 -33.61
CA ARG A 6 25.11 38.20 -32.25
C ARG A 6 24.34 39.08 -31.27
N ARG A 7 23.26 38.57 -30.69
CA ARG A 7 22.67 39.15 -29.47
C ARG A 7 23.39 38.60 -28.26
N ASN A 8 24.12 39.48 -27.58
CA ASN A 8 24.60 39.29 -26.21
C ASN A 8 23.35 39.21 -25.30
N ILE A 9 23.19 38.10 -24.60
CA ILE A 9 22.23 37.98 -23.50
C ILE A 9 23.05 38.19 -22.23
N ASP A 10 22.86 39.34 -21.60
CA ASP A 10 23.41 39.68 -20.30
C ASP A 10 22.86 38.74 -19.24
N CYS A 11 23.76 38.02 -18.60
CA CYS A 11 23.48 37.09 -17.49
C CYS A 11 23.63 37.82 -16.15
N ALA A 12 22.73 38.78 -15.88
CA ALA A 12 22.72 39.48 -14.60
C ALA A 12 21.27 39.76 -14.17
N ALA A 13 20.81 39.00 -13.19
CA ALA A 13 19.77 39.28 -12.20
C ALA A 13 18.79 38.12 -12.02
N LEU A 14 19.22 37.05 -11.36
CA LEU A 14 18.30 36.15 -10.68
C LEU A 14 18.15 36.64 -9.23
N PRO A 15 16.94 36.89 -8.74
CA PRO A 15 16.74 37.26 -7.34
C PRO A 15 17.07 36.06 -6.43
N ARG A 16 18.03 36.28 -5.53
CA ARG A 16 18.43 35.34 -4.47
C ARG A 16 17.43 35.38 -3.31
N HIS A 17 16.22 34.94 -3.53
CA HIS A 17 15.29 34.62 -2.45
C HIS A 17 14.48 33.38 -2.87
N ALA A 18 15.15 32.25 -3.02
CA ALA A 18 14.48 30.97 -2.85
C ALA A 18 14.31 30.77 -1.35
N ALA A 19 13.14 31.11 -0.84
CA ALA A 19 12.74 30.64 0.46
C ALA A 19 12.85 29.12 0.44
N ALA A 20 13.76 28.57 1.24
CA ALA A 20 13.88 27.15 1.44
C ALA A 20 12.54 26.69 2.00
N ILE A 21 11.75 26.03 1.16
CA ILE A 21 10.59 25.26 1.60
C ILE A 21 11.21 24.17 2.48
N SER A 22 11.12 24.37 3.80
CA SER A 22 11.49 23.38 4.79
C SER A 22 10.56 22.18 4.58
N VAL A 23 11.04 21.20 3.84
CA VAL A 23 10.39 19.89 3.78
C VAL A 23 10.43 19.39 5.22
N PRO A 24 9.28 19.18 5.89
CA PRO A 24 9.28 18.63 7.23
C PRO A 24 10.08 17.34 7.16
N SER A 25 11.14 17.27 7.98
CA SER A 25 11.98 16.10 8.17
C SER A 25 11.07 14.89 8.25
N ALA A 26 11.17 14.00 7.25
CA ALA A 26 10.49 12.73 7.27
C ALA A 26 10.82 12.12 8.63
N ARG A 27 9.84 12.13 9.56
CA ARG A 27 9.97 11.41 10.83
C ARG A 27 10.49 10.05 10.44
N ARG A 28 11.66 9.70 10.90
CA ARG A 28 12.19 8.35 10.75
C ARG A 28 11.15 7.45 11.41
N TYR A 29 10.26 6.94 10.57
CA TYR A 29 9.33 5.90 10.95
C TYR A 29 10.21 4.71 11.34
N ASN A 30 10.40 4.53 12.64
CA ASN A 30 11.10 3.37 13.17
C ASN A 30 10.08 2.24 13.24
N PRO A 31 10.05 1.32 12.27
CA PRO A 31 9.06 0.28 12.25
C PRO A 31 9.51 -0.88 13.13
N VAL A 32 9.05 -0.90 14.35
CA VAL A 32 8.78 -2.21 14.96
C VAL A 32 7.50 -2.69 14.29
N MET A 33 7.64 -3.34 13.15
CA MET A 33 6.54 -3.58 12.24
C MET A 33 5.87 -4.89 12.58
N SER A 34 4.89 -4.86 13.46
CA SER A 34 3.78 -5.80 13.38
C SER A 34 2.87 -5.39 12.20
N ALA A 35 2.07 -6.32 11.70
CA ALA A 35 1.05 -5.99 10.72
C ALA A 35 0.07 -4.97 11.31
N ILE A 36 -0.33 -3.98 10.50
CA ILE A 36 -1.24 -2.92 10.92
C ILE A 36 -2.67 -3.43 10.81
N THR A 37 -3.41 -3.45 11.92
CA THR A 37 -4.85 -3.66 11.86
C THR A 37 -5.49 -2.39 11.32
N LEU A 38 -6.17 -2.50 10.18
CA LEU A 38 -6.78 -1.37 9.51
C LEU A 38 -8.05 -0.93 10.27
N ALA A 39 -8.10 0.37 10.58
CA ALA A 39 -9.23 0.99 11.28
C ALA A 39 -9.36 2.46 10.85
N PRO A 40 -10.54 3.10 10.99
CA PRO A 40 -10.75 4.47 10.55
C PRO A 40 -9.73 5.49 11.07
N HIS A 41 -9.28 5.30 12.31
CA HIS A 41 -8.35 6.21 12.96
C HIS A 41 -6.92 6.18 12.38
N ASN A 42 -6.56 5.15 11.57
CA ASN A 42 -5.22 5.01 11.00
C ASN A 42 -5.17 5.09 9.46
N TYR A 43 -6.28 5.43 8.79
CA TYR A 43 -6.31 5.52 7.32
C TYR A 43 -5.25 6.48 6.77
N ALA A 44 -5.14 7.67 7.33
CA ALA A 44 -4.14 8.65 6.87
C ALA A 44 -2.69 8.14 7.03
N GLU A 45 -2.39 7.41 8.10
CA GLU A 45 -1.09 6.78 8.30
C GLU A 45 -0.84 5.67 7.27
N VAL A 46 -1.84 4.81 7.04
CA VAL A 46 -1.74 3.72 6.05
C VAL A 46 -1.58 4.28 4.64
N ILE A 47 -2.31 5.33 4.27
CA ILE A 47 -2.16 6.01 2.98
C ILE A 47 -0.72 6.50 2.80
N ALA A 48 -0.17 7.20 3.79
CA ALA A 48 1.20 7.70 3.74
C ALA A 48 2.24 6.56 3.61
N LEU A 49 1.99 5.42 4.25
CA LEU A 49 2.84 4.23 4.09
C LEU A 49 2.74 3.61 2.69
N LEU A 50 1.54 3.54 2.13
CA LEU A 50 1.31 3.04 0.78
C LEU A 50 1.90 3.96 -0.31
N GLU A 51 2.00 5.27 -0.03
CA GLU A 51 2.71 6.23 -0.89
C GLU A 51 4.23 6.05 -0.83
N ALA A 52 4.75 5.74 0.36
CA ALA A 52 6.18 5.55 0.58
C ALA A 52 6.68 4.17 0.15
N ARG A 53 5.80 3.19 0.06
CA ARG A 53 6.12 1.79 -0.28
C ARG A 53 5.19 1.32 -1.38
N GLU A 54 5.75 0.75 -2.41
CA GLU A 54 4.98 0.31 -3.57
C GLU A 54 4.14 -0.96 -3.31
N TRP A 55 4.52 -1.77 -2.33
CA TRP A 55 3.90 -3.06 -2.05
C TRP A 55 2.96 -3.02 -0.85
N ALA A 56 1.76 -3.56 -1.04
CA ALA A 56 0.81 -3.86 0.02
C ALA A 56 0.50 -5.36 0.04
N VAL A 57 0.44 -5.93 1.25
CA VAL A 57 0.01 -7.31 1.50
C VAL A 57 -1.10 -7.26 2.53
N CYS A 58 -2.33 -7.52 2.11
CA CYS A 58 -3.52 -7.45 2.96
C CYS A 58 -4.02 -8.85 3.26
N CYS A 59 -4.18 -9.17 4.54
CA CYS A 59 -4.84 -10.38 5.01
C CYS A 59 -6.29 -10.03 5.35
N LEU A 60 -7.22 -10.54 4.56
CA LEU A 60 -8.66 -10.38 4.76
C LEU A 60 -9.13 -11.49 5.67
N CYS A 61 -9.73 -11.12 6.79
CA CYS A 61 -10.16 -12.02 7.86
C CYS A 61 -11.51 -11.57 8.42
N ALA A 62 -12.05 -12.35 9.36
CA ALA A 62 -13.18 -11.97 10.17
C ALA A 62 -12.89 -12.29 11.65
N ALA A 63 -13.42 -11.50 12.58
CA ALA A 63 -13.17 -11.67 14.01
C ALA A 63 -13.58 -13.05 14.55
N TRP A 64 -14.60 -13.67 13.98
CA TRP A 64 -15.10 -15.00 14.36
C TRP A 64 -14.30 -16.16 13.73
N CYS A 65 -13.31 -15.89 12.88
CA CYS A 65 -12.51 -16.92 12.22
C CYS A 65 -11.38 -17.39 13.14
N ASP A 66 -11.52 -18.57 13.75
CA ASP A 66 -10.51 -19.14 14.66
C ASP A 66 -9.15 -19.32 13.96
N VAL A 67 -9.15 -19.82 12.73
CA VAL A 67 -7.94 -19.99 11.92
C VAL A 67 -7.20 -18.66 11.73
N CYS A 68 -7.94 -17.58 11.49
CA CYS A 68 -7.36 -16.25 11.37
C CYS A 68 -6.76 -15.78 12.69
N THR A 69 -7.48 -15.97 13.78
CA THR A 69 -7.04 -15.60 15.14
C THR A 69 -5.73 -16.29 15.50
N GLU A 70 -5.63 -17.59 15.26
CA GLU A 70 -4.41 -18.37 15.48
C GLU A 70 -3.26 -17.90 14.57
N PHE A 71 -3.56 -17.55 13.34
CA PHE A 71 -2.57 -17.11 12.35
C PHE A 71 -2.07 -15.68 12.57
N ARG A 72 -2.78 -14.83 13.30
CA ARG A 72 -2.42 -13.43 13.49
C ARG A 72 -0.96 -13.22 13.87
N SER A 73 -0.46 -13.96 14.85
CA SER A 73 0.94 -13.86 15.28
C SER A 73 1.95 -14.28 14.19
N GLY A 74 1.58 -15.22 13.32
CA GLY A 74 2.36 -15.60 12.15
C GLY A 74 2.44 -14.48 11.13
N PHE A 75 1.32 -13.81 10.88
CA PHE A 75 1.27 -12.65 9.97
C PHE A 75 2.07 -11.45 10.50
N ASP A 76 2.06 -11.21 11.81
CA ASP A 76 2.91 -10.19 12.44
C ASP A 76 4.40 -10.50 12.25
N ARG A 77 4.82 -11.77 12.36
CA ARG A 77 6.21 -12.18 12.06
C ARG A 77 6.58 -12.01 10.59
N LEU A 78 5.64 -12.24 9.67
CA LEU A 78 5.86 -11.95 8.25
C LEU A 78 6.08 -10.46 8.02
N ALA A 79 5.36 -9.58 8.72
CA ALA A 79 5.58 -8.15 8.63
C ALA A 79 7.02 -7.75 9.00
N LEU A 80 7.60 -8.39 10.01
CA LEU A 80 9.01 -8.19 10.37
C LEU A 80 9.99 -8.66 9.30
N GLN A 81 9.63 -9.70 8.53
CA GLN A 81 10.46 -10.25 7.47
C GLN A 81 10.38 -9.43 6.16
N HIS A 82 9.32 -8.63 5.99
CA HIS A 82 9.06 -7.82 4.79
C HIS A 82 8.93 -6.33 5.11
N PRO A 83 9.98 -5.67 5.63
CA PRO A 83 9.92 -4.26 6.05
C PRO A 83 9.73 -3.29 4.88
N ASP A 84 9.91 -3.75 3.65
CA ASP A 84 9.69 -3.02 2.40
C ASP A 84 8.22 -3.01 1.95
N LYS A 85 7.36 -3.79 2.61
CA LYS A 85 5.94 -3.93 2.28
C LYS A 85 5.05 -3.37 3.39
N VAL A 86 3.89 -2.87 3.01
CA VAL A 86 2.83 -2.51 3.96
C VAL A 86 1.99 -3.75 4.23
N MET A 87 2.08 -4.28 5.43
CA MET A 87 1.35 -5.47 5.84
C MET A 87 0.08 -5.04 6.60
N LEU A 88 -1.10 -5.34 6.05
CA LEU A 88 -2.39 -4.94 6.59
C LEU A 88 -3.21 -6.16 7.01
N TRP A 89 -3.80 -6.05 8.19
CA TRP A 89 -4.82 -6.96 8.67
C TRP A 89 -6.17 -6.27 8.59
N ILE A 90 -7.09 -6.85 7.83
CA ILE A 90 -8.38 -6.24 7.53
C ILE A 90 -9.48 -7.20 7.99
N ASP A 91 -10.29 -6.77 8.97
CA ASP A 91 -11.55 -7.44 9.30
C ASP A 91 -12.59 -6.98 8.28
N ILE A 92 -13.13 -7.92 7.50
CA ILE A 92 -14.06 -7.59 6.41
C ILE A 92 -15.43 -7.17 6.93
N GLU A 93 -15.81 -7.54 8.13
CA GLU A 93 -17.09 -7.11 8.73
C GLU A 93 -17.00 -5.66 9.20
N ASP A 94 -15.86 -5.29 9.78
CA ASP A 94 -15.59 -3.92 10.20
C ASP A 94 -15.29 -3.00 9.02
N ARG A 95 -14.82 -3.56 7.90
CA ARG A 95 -14.37 -2.83 6.70
C ARG A 95 -15.05 -3.34 5.43
N ALA A 96 -16.34 -3.61 5.50
CA ALA A 96 -17.13 -4.05 4.35
C ALA A 96 -17.05 -3.06 3.18
N ASP A 97 -16.96 -1.78 3.48
CA ASP A 97 -16.77 -0.67 2.55
C ASP A 97 -15.51 -0.76 1.69
N LEU A 98 -14.44 -1.37 2.22
CA LEU A 98 -13.19 -1.58 1.49
C LEU A 98 -13.20 -2.85 0.62
N VAL A 99 -14.02 -3.81 0.98
CA VAL A 99 -13.99 -5.16 0.40
C VAL A 99 -15.27 -5.55 -0.35
N ASP A 100 -16.21 -4.63 -0.51
CA ASP A 100 -17.50 -4.82 -1.19
C ASP A 100 -17.38 -5.35 -2.63
N GLU A 101 -16.25 -5.08 -3.28
CA GLU A 101 -15.94 -5.52 -4.64
C GLU A 101 -15.24 -6.87 -4.69
N PHE A 102 -14.84 -7.42 -3.52
CA PHE A 102 -14.16 -8.71 -3.42
C PHE A 102 -15.15 -9.79 -3.04
N ASP A 103 -15.16 -10.86 -3.79
CA ASP A 103 -15.87 -12.07 -3.41
C ASP A 103 -14.98 -12.88 -2.45
N VAL A 104 -15.16 -12.67 -1.15
CA VAL A 104 -14.38 -13.35 -0.09
C VAL A 104 -15.15 -14.56 0.39
N GLU A 105 -14.92 -15.71 -0.22
CA GLU A 105 -15.62 -16.95 0.13
C GLU A 105 -15.03 -17.66 1.35
N ASN A 106 -13.73 -17.52 1.59
CA ASN A 106 -13.01 -18.26 2.63
C ASN A 106 -11.94 -17.42 3.31
N PHE A 107 -11.50 -17.85 4.50
CA PHE A 107 -10.50 -17.16 5.31
C PHE A 107 -9.31 -18.06 5.69
N PRO A 108 -8.10 -17.47 5.82
CA PRO A 108 -7.75 -16.12 5.40
C PRO A 108 -7.68 -16.00 3.88
N THR A 109 -8.06 -14.85 3.35
CA THR A 109 -7.84 -14.46 1.94
C THR A 109 -6.76 -13.40 1.87
N LEU A 110 -5.81 -13.55 0.95
CA LEU A 110 -4.70 -12.63 0.77
C LEU A 110 -4.90 -11.79 -0.50
N LEU A 111 -4.66 -10.49 -0.36
CA LEU A 111 -4.55 -9.53 -1.46
C LEU A 111 -3.12 -8.98 -1.47
N ILE A 112 -2.43 -9.09 -2.61
CA ILE A 112 -1.12 -8.47 -2.81
C ILE A 112 -1.25 -7.45 -3.95
N GLN A 113 -0.85 -6.21 -3.68
CA GLN A 113 -0.83 -5.12 -4.65
C GLN A 113 0.58 -4.54 -4.79
N HIS A 114 0.90 -4.10 -6.00
CA HIS A 114 2.05 -3.27 -6.32
C HIS A 114 1.56 -1.97 -6.96
N GLY A 115 1.70 -0.85 -6.27
CA GLY A 115 1.03 0.37 -6.69
C GLY A 115 -0.49 0.17 -6.67
N ASP A 116 -1.13 0.38 -7.82
CA ASP A 116 -2.56 0.17 -8.03
C ASP A 116 -2.87 -1.18 -8.70
N ASP A 117 -1.84 -1.97 -8.99
CA ASP A 117 -1.99 -3.26 -9.66
C ASP A 117 -2.19 -4.39 -8.66
N MET A 118 -3.24 -5.19 -8.86
CA MET A 118 -3.46 -6.41 -8.10
C MET A 118 -2.59 -7.54 -8.67
N ILE A 119 -1.63 -8.02 -7.89
CA ILE A 119 -0.67 -9.06 -8.26
C ILE A 119 -1.17 -10.44 -7.83
N PHE A 120 -1.89 -10.51 -6.74
CA PHE A 120 -2.47 -11.75 -6.22
C PHE A 120 -3.74 -11.46 -5.44
N TYR A 121 -4.73 -12.34 -5.61
CA TYR A 121 -5.93 -12.40 -4.78
C TYR A 121 -6.37 -13.86 -4.66
N GLY A 122 -6.66 -14.33 -3.45
CA GLY A 122 -7.20 -15.66 -3.22
C GLY A 122 -7.03 -16.16 -1.80
N THR A 123 -7.80 -17.20 -1.47
CA THR A 123 -7.70 -17.93 -0.21
C THR A 123 -6.32 -18.59 -0.08
N VAL A 124 -5.75 -18.53 1.10
CA VAL A 124 -4.43 -19.08 1.39
C VAL A 124 -4.47 -19.97 2.65
N GLU A 125 -3.51 -20.86 2.74
CA GLU A 125 -3.29 -21.58 4.00
C GLU A 125 -2.70 -20.63 5.06
N ALA A 126 -3.20 -20.75 6.27
CA ALA A 126 -2.73 -19.98 7.44
C ALA A 126 -1.36 -20.48 7.95
N ASP A 127 -0.39 -20.57 7.04
CA ASP A 127 0.96 -21.05 7.31
C ASP A 127 2.01 -20.01 6.92
N GLU A 128 2.82 -19.61 7.89
CA GLU A 128 3.84 -18.56 7.72
C GLU A 128 4.83 -18.88 6.59
N LYS A 129 5.26 -20.14 6.47
CA LYS A 129 6.26 -20.53 5.45
C LYS A 129 5.67 -20.48 4.05
N SER A 130 4.45 -20.92 3.89
CA SER A 130 3.71 -20.91 2.62
C SER A 130 3.45 -19.48 2.18
N LEU A 131 2.98 -18.63 3.09
CA LEU A 131 2.78 -17.20 2.80
C LEU A 131 4.09 -16.47 2.50
N ASN A 132 5.15 -16.73 3.23
CA ASN A 132 6.46 -16.13 2.96
C ASN A 132 6.92 -16.46 1.53
N ARG A 133 6.82 -17.72 1.12
CA ARG A 133 7.16 -18.14 -0.26
C ARG A 133 6.26 -17.45 -1.29
N LEU A 134 4.96 -17.35 -1.00
CA LEU A 134 4.01 -16.66 -1.87
C LEU A 134 4.40 -15.19 -2.05
N ILE A 135 4.69 -14.47 -0.97
CA ILE A 135 5.07 -13.05 -0.99
C ILE A 135 6.40 -12.84 -1.74
N LEU A 136 7.42 -13.66 -1.44
CA LEU A 136 8.73 -13.59 -2.10
C LEU A 136 8.66 -13.95 -3.59
N GLY A 137 7.74 -14.84 -3.97
CA GLY A 137 7.54 -15.24 -5.36
C GLY A 137 6.80 -14.19 -6.21
N ARG A 138 6.32 -13.09 -5.61
CA ARG A 138 5.63 -12.02 -6.34
C ARG A 138 6.60 -10.95 -6.79
N THR A 139 6.60 -10.67 -8.07
CA THR A 139 7.45 -9.66 -8.71
C THR A 139 6.61 -8.68 -9.50
N ARG A 140 7.17 -7.50 -9.75
CA ARG A 140 6.53 -6.43 -10.54
C ARG A 140 6.15 -6.85 -11.95
N ASP A 141 6.92 -7.78 -12.53
CA ASP A 141 6.76 -8.21 -13.93
C ASP A 141 5.70 -9.30 -14.10
N GLN A 142 5.03 -9.70 -13.03
CA GLN A 142 3.95 -10.69 -13.12
C GLN A 142 2.69 -10.06 -13.71
N PRO A 143 1.92 -10.86 -14.48
CA PRO A 143 0.65 -10.38 -15.01
C PRO A 143 -0.26 -9.92 -13.88
N THR A 144 -0.74 -8.68 -13.99
CA THR A 144 -1.76 -8.13 -13.11
C THR A 144 -3.04 -8.93 -13.26
N LEU A 145 -3.65 -9.31 -12.14
CA LEU A 145 -4.99 -9.87 -12.16
C LEU A 145 -5.97 -8.74 -12.47
N ARG A 146 -6.25 -8.55 -13.76
CA ARG A 146 -7.30 -7.64 -14.20
C ARG A 146 -8.64 -8.35 -14.01
N SER A 147 -9.31 -8.07 -12.90
CA SER A 147 -10.76 -8.27 -12.88
C SER A 147 -11.38 -7.31 -13.87
N ALA A 148 -12.22 -7.84 -14.76
CA ALA A 148 -12.80 -7.08 -15.89
C ALA A 148 -13.70 -5.92 -15.45
N THR A 149 -13.94 -5.74 -14.16
CA THR A 149 -14.94 -4.80 -13.63
C THR A 149 -14.41 -3.83 -12.58
N THR A 150 -13.24 -4.05 -11.95
CA THR A 150 -12.88 -3.21 -10.80
C THR A 150 -11.39 -3.07 -10.62
N THR A 151 -10.94 -1.85 -10.66
CA THR A 151 -9.61 -1.43 -10.25
C THR A 151 -9.63 -1.38 -8.73
N HIS A 152 -9.24 -2.46 -8.07
CA HIS A 152 -9.18 -2.54 -6.60
C HIS A 152 -8.04 -1.67 -6.08
N ARG A 153 -8.26 -0.37 -6.10
CA ARG A 153 -7.28 0.63 -5.65
C ARG A 153 -7.46 0.86 -4.16
N LEU A 154 -6.78 0.07 -3.35
CA LEU A 154 -6.83 0.22 -1.90
C LEU A 154 -6.55 1.67 -1.46
N ARG A 155 -5.57 2.34 -2.09
CA ARG A 155 -5.24 3.74 -1.79
C ARG A 155 -6.39 4.69 -2.08
N GLU A 156 -7.02 4.54 -3.24
CA GLU A 156 -8.14 5.38 -3.65
C GLU A 156 -9.35 5.20 -2.73
N LYS A 157 -9.67 3.96 -2.38
CA LYS A 157 -10.75 3.65 -1.44
C LYS A 157 -10.46 4.23 -0.05
N LEU A 158 -9.26 4.03 0.47
CA LEU A 158 -8.86 4.61 1.76
C LEU A 158 -8.90 6.14 1.74
N GLY A 159 -8.50 6.77 0.64
CA GLY A 159 -8.58 8.22 0.47
C GLY A 159 -10.01 8.72 0.58
N ARG A 160 -10.95 8.15 -0.18
CA ARG A 160 -12.37 8.52 -0.12
C ARG A 160 -12.97 8.35 1.28
N LEU A 161 -12.63 7.25 1.95
CA LEU A 161 -13.10 6.98 3.31
C LEU A 161 -12.49 7.95 4.34
N SER A 162 -11.24 8.35 4.15
CA SER A 162 -10.58 9.36 4.99
C SER A 162 -11.22 10.73 4.85
N ASP A 163 -11.71 11.08 3.65
CA ASP A 163 -12.33 12.36 3.34
C ASP A 163 -13.82 12.39 3.70
N GLY A 164 -14.38 11.28 4.18
CA GLY A 164 -15.79 11.16 4.58
C GLY A 164 -16.75 11.08 3.39
N GLU A 165 -16.28 10.76 2.22
CA GLU A 165 -17.10 10.45 1.05
C GLU A 165 -17.56 8.97 1.12
N ILE A 166 -18.79 8.78 1.62
CA ILE A 166 -19.51 7.50 1.60
C ILE A 166 -20.34 7.41 0.33
#